data_196b2d77ff8a24230f105cd7b9acbac8
#
_entry.id   196b2d77ff8a24230f105cd7b9acbac8
#
_cell.length_a   1.000
_cell.length_b   1.000
_cell.length_c   1.000
_cell.angle_alpha   90.00
_cell.angle_beta   90.00
_cell.angle_gamma   90.00
#
_symmetry.space_group_name_H-M   'P 1'
#
loop_
_entity.id
_entity.type
_entity.pdbx_description
1 polymer ?
#
loop_
_entity_poly.entity_id
_entity_poly.type
_entity_poly.pdbx_seq_one_letter_code
_entity_poly.pdbx_strand_id
1 'polypeptide(L)'
;VARTSGKPGDTAGLSLFLVPADAAGLRVSPMKLVDSRNYARVSLDAVQGDAAMLLGTEGEGWAALDAALDRGRVCLAAELLGASQALFDSTVEYLKTRVQFDVPIGSFQALQHRAAWCYTHLQLARSTVMAGLAALDDASLDAAGRARLVSLAKWKAGEVAHRVSREAV
;
A
#
# COMPACT_ATOMS: atom_id res chain seq x y z
N VAL A 1 -8.14 -12.36 -11.99
CA VAL A 1 -9.48 -11.73 -11.90
C VAL A 1 -9.97 -11.47 -13.30
N ALA A 2 -11.18 -11.87 -13.62
CA ALA A 2 -11.84 -11.60 -14.91
C ALA A 2 -13.27 -11.14 -14.67
N ARG A 3 -13.80 -10.35 -15.60
CA ARG A 3 -15.22 -10.01 -15.62
C ARG A 3 -15.93 -11.02 -16.50
N THR A 4 -16.83 -11.77 -15.93
CA THR A 4 -17.63 -12.78 -16.64
C THR A 4 -19.06 -12.30 -16.94
N SER A 5 -19.52 -11.25 -16.24
CA SER A 5 -20.83 -10.61 -16.49
C SER A 5 -20.85 -9.15 -16.01
N GLY A 6 -21.92 -8.42 -16.23
CA GLY A 6 -22.08 -7.03 -15.80
C GLY A 6 -21.29 -6.02 -16.64
N LYS A 7 -21.17 -4.79 -16.15
CA LYS A 7 -20.52 -3.66 -16.84
C LYS A 7 -19.18 -3.29 -16.18
N PRO A 8 -18.27 -2.62 -16.89
CA PRO A 8 -17.07 -2.03 -16.28
C PRO A 8 -17.45 -1.14 -15.09
N GLY A 9 -16.80 -1.36 -13.95
CA GLY A 9 -17.07 -0.64 -12.71
C GLY A 9 -17.99 -1.36 -11.71
N ASP A 10 -18.80 -2.32 -12.17
CA ASP A 10 -19.61 -3.12 -11.26
C ASP A 10 -18.73 -4.04 -10.40
N THR A 11 -19.09 -4.24 -9.14
CA THR A 11 -18.44 -5.23 -8.27
C THR A 11 -19.00 -6.64 -8.50
N ALA A 12 -20.28 -6.75 -8.87
CA ALA A 12 -20.88 -8.01 -9.33
C ALA A 12 -20.32 -8.41 -10.70
N GLY A 13 -20.27 -9.70 -10.98
CA GLY A 13 -19.80 -10.25 -12.25
C GLY A 13 -18.27 -10.35 -12.36
N LEU A 14 -17.54 -10.20 -11.26
CA LEU A 14 -16.12 -10.50 -11.18
C LEU A 14 -15.92 -11.95 -10.72
N SER A 15 -15.07 -12.69 -11.44
CA SER A 15 -14.70 -14.06 -11.12
C SER A 15 -13.20 -14.19 -10.89
N LEU A 16 -12.81 -15.11 -10.04
CA LEU A 16 -11.40 -15.37 -9.71
C LEU A 16 -11.01 -16.72 -10.32
N PHE A 17 -9.85 -16.75 -10.99
CA PHE A 17 -9.32 -17.95 -11.61
C PHE A 17 -7.89 -18.21 -11.18
N LEU A 18 -7.56 -19.47 -10.88
CA LEU A 18 -6.19 -19.94 -10.76
C LEU A 18 -5.73 -20.43 -12.12
N VAL A 19 -4.84 -19.66 -12.75
CA VAL A 19 -4.29 -20.00 -14.07
C VAL A 19 -2.89 -20.58 -13.87
N PRO A 20 -2.62 -21.80 -14.36
CA PRO A 20 -1.26 -22.38 -14.33
C PRO A 20 -0.26 -21.48 -15.07
N ALA A 21 0.97 -21.41 -14.56
CA ALA A 21 2.00 -20.54 -15.14
C ALA A 21 2.44 -20.98 -16.55
N ASP A 22 2.20 -22.23 -16.90
CA ASP A 22 2.47 -22.85 -18.19
C ASP A 22 1.25 -22.94 -19.12
N ALA A 23 0.13 -22.27 -18.73
CA ALA A 23 -1.07 -22.27 -19.56
C ALA A 23 -0.81 -21.70 -20.96
N ALA A 24 -1.33 -22.38 -21.97
CA ALA A 24 -1.24 -21.92 -23.35
C ALA A 24 -1.88 -20.53 -23.49
N GLY A 25 -1.17 -19.60 -24.13
CA GLY A 25 -1.62 -18.20 -24.28
C GLY A 25 -1.22 -17.27 -23.12
N LEU A 26 -0.67 -17.78 -22.02
CA LEU A 26 -0.11 -16.97 -20.96
C LEU A 26 1.36 -16.64 -21.27
N ARG A 27 1.71 -15.36 -21.22
CA ARG A 27 3.10 -14.87 -21.34
C ARG A 27 3.43 -13.95 -20.19
N VAL A 28 4.60 -14.20 -19.58
CA VAL A 28 5.17 -13.37 -18.51
C VAL A 28 6.43 -12.73 -19.04
N SER A 29 6.46 -11.41 -19.10
CA SER A 29 7.63 -10.62 -19.56
C SER A 29 8.19 -9.84 -18.35
N PRO A 30 9.36 -10.23 -17.80
CA PRO A 30 9.97 -9.53 -16.68
C PRO A 30 10.27 -8.07 -17.01
N MET A 31 10.09 -7.19 -16.03
CA MET A 31 10.36 -5.76 -16.12
C MET A 31 11.39 -5.38 -15.07
N LYS A 32 12.37 -4.55 -15.47
CA LYS A 32 13.32 -3.94 -14.52
C LYS A 32 12.79 -2.57 -14.12
N LEU A 33 12.57 -2.38 -12.82
CA LEU A 33 12.17 -1.11 -12.25
C LEU A 33 13.29 -0.55 -11.35
N VAL A 34 13.24 0.75 -11.09
CA VAL A 34 14.26 1.46 -10.30
C VAL A 34 14.28 1.03 -8.84
N ASP A 35 13.14 0.58 -8.32
CA ASP A 35 12.97 0.09 -6.94
C ASP A 35 13.46 -1.34 -6.69
N SER A 36 14.09 -1.98 -7.70
CA SER A 36 14.63 -3.34 -7.65
C SER A 36 13.62 -4.44 -7.34
N ARG A 37 12.31 -4.15 -7.38
CA ARG A 37 11.25 -5.14 -7.20
C ARG A 37 11.04 -5.96 -8.46
N ASN A 38 10.64 -7.22 -8.29
CA ASN A 38 10.32 -8.11 -9.40
C ASN A 38 8.93 -7.81 -9.95
N TYR A 39 8.88 -7.07 -11.04
CA TYR A 39 7.65 -6.83 -11.79
C TYR A 39 7.66 -7.59 -13.11
N ALA A 40 6.47 -7.90 -13.60
CA ALA A 40 6.31 -8.50 -14.91
C ALA A 40 5.03 -7.98 -15.58
N ARG A 41 5.06 -7.92 -16.89
CA ARG A 41 3.84 -7.81 -17.70
C ARG A 41 3.31 -9.21 -17.94
N VAL A 42 2.06 -9.44 -17.55
CA VAL A 42 1.35 -10.69 -17.82
C VAL A 42 0.38 -10.44 -18.95
N SER A 43 0.51 -11.19 -20.04
CA SER A 43 -0.40 -11.16 -21.19
C SER A 43 -1.15 -12.48 -21.24
N LEU A 44 -2.46 -12.39 -21.41
CA LEU A 44 -3.39 -13.52 -21.52
C LEU A 44 -4.04 -13.44 -22.91
N ASP A 45 -3.69 -14.35 -23.78
CA ASP A 45 -4.21 -14.38 -25.16
C ASP A 45 -4.94 -15.72 -25.38
N ALA A 46 -6.26 -15.66 -25.43
CA ALA A 46 -7.14 -16.80 -25.59
C ALA A 46 -6.87 -17.97 -24.62
N VAL A 47 -6.41 -17.66 -23.40
CA VAL A 47 -6.22 -18.67 -22.36
C VAL A 47 -7.54 -19.35 -22.06
N GLN A 48 -7.58 -20.67 -22.26
CA GLN A 48 -8.77 -21.47 -21.98
C GLN A 48 -8.83 -21.76 -20.48
N GLY A 49 -9.92 -21.36 -19.84
CA GLY A 49 -10.22 -21.69 -18.44
C GLY A 49 -11.28 -22.78 -18.37
N ASP A 50 -11.16 -23.66 -17.40
CA ASP A 50 -12.19 -24.63 -17.06
C ASP A 50 -12.76 -24.37 -15.65
N ALA A 51 -13.79 -25.13 -15.30
CA ALA A 51 -14.43 -24.99 -14.00
C ALA A 51 -13.50 -25.28 -12.81
N ALA A 52 -12.43 -26.09 -13.02
CA ALA A 52 -11.48 -26.41 -11.97
C ALA A 52 -10.55 -25.23 -11.64
N MET A 53 -10.41 -24.27 -12.56
CA MET A 53 -9.64 -23.05 -12.34
C MET A 53 -10.43 -21.99 -11.57
N LEU A 54 -11.77 -22.10 -11.52
CA LEU A 54 -12.63 -21.11 -10.85
C LEU A 54 -12.49 -21.21 -9.33
N LEU A 55 -12.17 -20.07 -8.69
CA LEU A 55 -12.19 -19.92 -7.24
C LEU A 55 -13.55 -19.40 -6.77
N GLY A 56 -14.29 -20.22 -6.05
CA GLY A 56 -15.63 -19.88 -5.57
C GLY A 56 -16.68 -19.96 -6.67
N THR A 57 -17.63 -19.02 -6.65
CA THR A 57 -18.74 -18.94 -7.59
C THR A 57 -18.47 -17.94 -8.69
N GLU A 58 -18.87 -18.23 -9.91
CA GLU A 58 -18.78 -17.31 -11.03
C GLU A 58 -19.56 -16.02 -10.75
N GLY A 59 -18.94 -14.88 -11.00
CA GLY A 59 -19.53 -13.55 -10.79
C GLY A 59 -19.51 -13.06 -9.34
N GLU A 60 -19.13 -13.87 -8.36
CA GLU A 60 -19.14 -13.55 -6.92
C GLU A 60 -17.74 -13.34 -6.32
N GLY A 61 -16.72 -13.14 -7.13
CA GLY A 61 -15.32 -13.02 -6.68
C GLY A 61 -14.98 -11.73 -5.92
N TRP A 62 -15.86 -10.72 -5.91
CA TRP A 62 -15.56 -9.42 -5.32
C TRP A 62 -15.22 -9.49 -3.83
N ALA A 63 -16.00 -10.22 -3.03
CA ALA A 63 -15.78 -10.27 -1.58
C ALA A 63 -14.38 -10.80 -1.21
N ALA A 64 -13.93 -11.85 -1.88
CA ALA A 64 -12.59 -12.42 -1.67
C ALA A 64 -11.49 -11.47 -2.18
N LEU A 65 -11.71 -10.84 -3.34
CA LEU A 65 -10.79 -9.86 -3.91
C LEU A 65 -10.64 -8.64 -2.99
N ASP A 66 -11.74 -8.07 -2.50
CA ASP A 66 -11.72 -6.89 -1.64
C ASP A 66 -11.01 -7.17 -0.30
N ALA A 67 -11.26 -8.34 0.29
CA ALA A 67 -10.53 -8.78 1.48
C ALA A 67 -9.02 -8.91 1.24
N ALA A 68 -8.60 -9.40 0.08
CA ALA A 68 -7.20 -9.47 -0.30
C ALA A 68 -6.60 -8.06 -0.53
N LEU A 69 -7.35 -7.17 -1.18
CA LEU A 69 -6.95 -5.78 -1.41
C LEU A 69 -6.82 -5.00 -0.10
N ASP A 70 -7.69 -5.23 0.87
CA ASP A 70 -7.59 -4.58 2.18
C ASP A 70 -6.32 -4.98 2.93
N ARG A 71 -5.94 -6.26 2.89
CA ARG A 71 -4.65 -6.72 3.41
C ARG A 71 -3.47 -6.03 2.70
N GLY A 72 -3.50 -5.99 1.37
CA GLY A 72 -2.48 -5.31 0.57
C GLY A 72 -2.37 -3.82 0.90
N ARG A 73 -3.48 -3.12 1.06
CA ARG A 73 -3.53 -1.68 1.40
C ARG A 73 -2.87 -1.40 2.74
N VAL A 74 -3.17 -2.20 3.77
CA VAL A 74 -2.63 -2.00 5.12
C VAL A 74 -1.15 -2.39 5.18
N CYS A 75 -0.74 -3.48 4.55
CA CYS A 75 0.67 -3.87 4.48
C CYS A 75 1.51 -2.78 3.79
N LEU A 76 1.00 -2.21 2.68
CA LEU A 76 1.66 -1.10 1.99
C LEU A 76 1.68 0.18 2.85
N ALA A 77 0.64 0.43 3.66
CA ALA A 77 0.63 1.54 4.60
C ALA A 77 1.69 1.37 5.69
N ALA A 78 1.89 0.15 6.19
CA ALA A 78 2.94 -0.17 7.16
C ALA A 78 4.35 0.00 6.55
N GLU A 79 4.56 -0.41 5.31
CA GLU A 79 5.81 -0.19 4.58
C GLU A 79 6.11 1.31 4.43
N LEU A 80 5.12 2.11 4.01
CA LEU A 80 5.26 3.57 3.88
C LEU A 80 5.58 4.24 5.22
N LEU A 81 4.97 3.78 6.31
CA LEU A 81 5.27 4.28 7.65
C LEU A 81 6.72 3.97 8.05
N GLY A 82 7.18 2.73 7.82
CA GLY A 82 8.56 2.33 8.12
C GLY A 82 9.59 3.14 7.33
N ALA A 83 9.38 3.32 6.03
CA ALA A 83 10.24 4.14 5.19
C ALA A 83 10.26 5.61 5.65
N SER A 84 9.10 6.17 5.99
CA SER A 84 8.99 7.55 6.50
C SER A 84 9.70 7.73 7.83
N GLN A 85 9.62 6.75 8.72
CA GLN A 85 10.33 6.77 10.00
C GLN A 85 11.85 6.79 9.77
N ALA A 86 12.36 5.90 8.92
CA ALA A 86 13.79 5.83 8.62
C ALA A 86 14.32 7.13 8.01
N LEU A 87 13.57 7.74 7.08
CA LEU A 87 13.92 9.04 6.51
C LEU A 87 13.93 10.15 7.56
N PHE A 88 12.91 10.18 8.43
CA PHE A 88 12.85 11.16 9.50
C PHE A 88 14.01 11.04 10.47
N ASP A 89 14.35 9.82 10.92
CA ASP A 89 15.45 9.58 11.84
C ASP A 89 16.78 10.02 11.22
N SER A 90 17.03 9.68 9.95
CA SER A 90 18.21 10.12 9.21
C SER A 90 18.29 11.65 9.08
N THR A 91 17.16 12.30 8.81
CA THR A 91 17.06 13.77 8.73
C THR A 91 17.38 14.42 10.06
N VAL A 92 16.84 13.91 11.16
CA VAL A 92 17.12 14.44 12.51
C VAL A 92 18.61 14.32 12.86
N GLU A 93 19.26 13.19 12.54
CA GLU A 93 20.68 13.02 12.74
C GLU A 93 21.50 14.00 11.87
N TYR A 94 21.11 14.23 10.63
CA TYR A 94 21.74 15.23 9.78
C TYR A 94 21.60 16.65 10.36
N LEU A 95 20.41 17.02 10.84
CA LEU A 95 20.18 18.33 11.49
C LEU A 95 21.05 18.56 12.71
N LYS A 96 21.41 17.50 13.46
CA LYS A 96 22.29 17.57 14.64
C LYS A 96 23.77 17.70 14.28
N THR A 97 24.18 17.15 13.16
CA THR A 97 25.60 17.02 12.79
C THR A 97 26.06 18.06 11.77
N ARG A 98 25.18 18.51 10.88
CA ARG A 98 25.51 19.50 9.85
C ARG A 98 25.70 20.88 10.47
N VAL A 99 26.85 21.48 10.27
CA VAL A 99 27.18 22.84 10.74
C VAL A 99 27.08 23.81 9.57
N GLN A 100 26.37 24.91 9.76
CA GLN A 100 26.34 26.12 8.91
C GLN A 100 26.17 27.35 9.82
N PHE A 101 26.78 28.46 9.44
CA PHE A 101 26.77 29.69 10.25
C PHE A 101 27.31 29.46 11.70
N ASP A 102 28.34 28.61 11.80
CA ASP A 102 29.02 28.24 13.04
C ASP A 102 28.17 27.46 14.08
N VAL A 103 27.01 26.99 13.70
CA VAL A 103 26.13 26.20 14.57
C VAL A 103 25.55 24.98 13.83
N PRO A 104 25.15 23.91 14.54
CA PRO A 104 24.36 22.85 13.95
C PRO A 104 23.07 23.42 13.39
N ILE A 105 22.71 23.01 12.16
CA ILE A 105 21.51 23.56 11.48
C ILE A 105 20.22 23.24 12.22
N GLY A 106 20.17 22.17 13.02
CA GLY A 106 19.05 21.84 13.91
C GLY A 106 18.77 22.87 15.01
N SER A 107 19.68 23.85 15.24
CA SER A 107 19.43 24.97 16.15
C SER A 107 18.47 26.02 15.56
N PHE A 108 18.26 26.02 14.23
CA PHE A 108 17.36 26.97 13.59
C PHE A 108 15.92 26.58 13.80
N GLN A 109 15.13 27.49 14.38
CA GLN A 109 13.74 27.26 14.76
C GLN A 109 12.87 26.82 13.56
N ALA A 110 13.13 27.36 12.37
CA ALA A 110 12.39 26.98 11.16
C ALA A 110 12.50 25.48 10.85
N LEU A 111 13.68 24.88 11.04
CA LEU A 111 13.90 23.44 10.85
C LEU A 111 13.32 22.62 12.00
N GLN A 112 13.41 23.13 13.23
CA GLN A 112 12.80 22.49 14.40
C GLN A 112 11.27 22.37 14.25
N HIS A 113 10.60 23.42 13.78
CA HIS A 113 9.16 23.40 13.56
C HIS A 113 8.76 22.38 12.47
N ARG A 114 9.51 22.32 11.38
CA ARG A 114 9.29 21.31 10.31
C ARG A 114 9.48 19.89 10.82
N ALA A 115 10.54 19.64 11.59
CA ALA A 115 10.81 18.35 12.22
C ALA A 115 9.70 17.96 13.21
N ALA A 116 9.27 18.89 14.08
CA ALA A 116 8.18 18.65 15.04
C ALA A 116 6.86 18.33 14.32
N TRP A 117 6.58 19.03 13.23
CA TRP A 117 5.40 18.75 12.39
C TRP A 117 5.49 17.33 11.79
N CYS A 118 6.63 16.95 11.17
CA CYS A 118 6.83 15.62 10.61
C CYS A 118 6.66 14.54 11.68
N TYR A 119 7.25 14.73 12.86
CA TYR A 119 7.12 13.80 13.99
C TYR A 119 5.65 13.59 14.38
N THR A 120 4.90 14.66 14.57
CA THR A 120 3.48 14.58 14.93
C THR A 120 2.68 13.77 13.92
N HIS A 121 2.90 14.04 12.62
CA HIS A 121 2.19 13.32 11.56
C HIS A 121 2.63 11.86 11.43
N LEU A 122 3.89 11.53 11.72
CA LEU A 122 4.35 10.15 11.82
C LEU A 122 3.64 9.39 12.94
N GLN A 123 3.45 10.00 14.12
CA GLN A 123 2.70 9.37 15.22
C GLN A 123 1.22 9.16 14.87
N LEU A 124 0.59 10.12 14.19
CA LEU A 124 -0.77 9.96 13.67
C LEU A 124 -0.86 8.83 12.63
N ALA A 125 0.10 8.75 11.69
CA ALA A 125 0.14 7.66 10.73
C ALA A 125 0.34 6.30 11.42
N ARG A 126 1.21 6.23 12.43
CA ARG A 126 1.42 5.02 13.22
C ARG A 126 0.11 4.54 13.86
N SER A 127 -0.62 5.44 14.50
CA SER A 127 -1.91 5.11 15.13
C SER A 127 -2.94 4.60 14.12
N THR A 128 -3.04 5.24 12.95
CA THR A 128 -3.99 4.82 11.91
C THR A 128 -3.59 3.49 11.25
N VAL A 129 -2.29 3.24 11.04
CA VAL A 129 -1.79 1.96 10.49
C VAL A 129 -2.05 0.83 11.48
N MET A 130 -1.78 1.03 12.77
CA MET A 130 -2.07 0.02 13.80
C MET A 130 -3.57 -0.28 13.88
N ALA A 131 -4.43 0.74 13.83
CA ALA A 131 -5.87 0.55 13.79
C ALA A 131 -6.32 -0.22 12.54
N GLY A 132 -5.74 0.08 11.37
CA GLY A 132 -6.02 -0.63 10.13
C GLY A 132 -5.58 -2.10 10.17
N LEU A 133 -4.42 -2.39 10.76
CA LEU A 133 -3.95 -3.78 10.96
C LEU A 133 -4.88 -4.55 11.90
N ALA A 134 -5.22 -3.95 13.05
CA ALA A 134 -6.13 -4.58 14.01
C ALA A 134 -7.52 -4.85 13.41
N ALA A 135 -8.01 -3.96 12.55
CA ALA A 135 -9.30 -4.09 11.90
C ALA A 135 -9.42 -5.30 10.96
N LEU A 136 -8.29 -5.84 10.46
CA LEU A 136 -8.32 -7.04 9.61
C LEU A 136 -8.76 -8.30 10.36
N ASP A 137 -8.45 -8.37 11.64
CA ASP A 137 -8.71 -9.53 12.48
C ASP A 137 -9.85 -9.30 13.50
N ASP A 138 -10.44 -8.10 13.50
CA ASP A 138 -11.53 -7.74 14.40
C ASP A 138 -12.88 -8.28 13.86
N ALA A 139 -13.35 -9.36 14.45
CA ALA A 139 -14.63 -9.97 14.10
C ALA A 139 -15.86 -9.13 14.49
N SER A 140 -15.71 -8.11 15.35
CA SER A 140 -16.79 -7.20 15.72
C SER A 140 -17.09 -6.13 14.66
N LEU A 141 -16.16 -5.90 13.71
CA LEU A 141 -16.32 -4.94 12.64
C LEU A 141 -17.05 -5.55 11.44
N ASP A 142 -18.01 -4.82 10.94
CA ASP A 142 -18.59 -5.09 9.61
C ASP A 142 -17.59 -4.74 8.48
N ALA A 143 -17.92 -5.14 7.25
CA ALA A 143 -17.07 -4.87 6.09
C ALA A 143 -16.83 -3.36 5.88
N ALA A 144 -17.85 -2.52 6.09
CA ALA A 144 -17.73 -1.07 5.92
C ALA A 144 -16.83 -0.43 6.98
N GLY A 145 -16.93 -0.87 8.24
CA GLY A 145 -16.08 -0.43 9.33
C GLY A 145 -14.61 -0.78 9.08
N ARG A 146 -14.35 -2.01 8.63
CA ARG A 146 -13.02 -2.48 8.25
C ARG A 146 -12.45 -1.65 7.09
N ALA A 147 -13.19 -1.54 5.99
CA ALA A 147 -12.75 -0.80 4.80
C ALA A 147 -12.44 0.68 5.11
N ARG A 148 -13.17 1.30 6.03
CA ARG A 148 -12.92 2.68 6.49
C ARG A 148 -11.58 2.80 7.20
N LEU A 149 -11.28 1.93 8.16
CA LEU A 149 -10.00 1.96 8.91
C LEU A 149 -8.82 1.65 8.00
N VAL A 150 -8.94 0.67 7.11
CA VAL A 150 -7.93 0.33 6.10
C VAL A 150 -7.67 1.51 5.16
N SER A 151 -8.73 2.16 4.67
CA SER A 151 -8.62 3.32 3.78
C SER A 151 -7.97 4.51 4.49
N LEU A 152 -8.33 4.76 5.75
CA LEU A 152 -7.74 5.81 6.57
C LEU A 152 -6.24 5.57 6.78
N ALA A 153 -5.84 4.35 7.10
CA ALA A 153 -4.45 3.95 7.26
C ALA A 153 -3.65 4.21 5.97
N LYS A 154 -4.15 3.76 4.83
CA LYS A 154 -3.49 3.93 3.53
C LYS A 154 -3.39 5.39 3.11
N TRP A 155 -4.48 6.15 3.31
CA TRP A 155 -4.48 7.59 3.01
C TRP A 155 -3.46 8.34 3.88
N LYS A 156 -3.50 8.13 5.20
CA LYS A 156 -2.62 8.85 6.13
C LYS A 156 -1.15 8.48 5.94
N ALA A 157 -0.83 7.21 5.77
CA ALA A 157 0.54 6.77 5.49
C ALA A 157 1.06 7.36 4.17
N GLY A 158 0.24 7.43 3.12
CA GLY A 158 0.62 8.03 1.84
C GLY A 158 0.87 9.55 1.94
N GLU A 159 0.01 10.28 2.65
CA GLU A 159 0.18 11.72 2.91
C GLU A 159 1.50 11.99 3.65
N VAL A 160 1.76 11.23 4.72
CA VAL A 160 2.96 11.42 5.55
C VAL A 160 4.23 11.03 4.78
N ALA A 161 4.23 9.92 4.06
CA ALA A 161 5.36 9.49 3.25
C ALA A 161 5.73 10.55 2.18
N HIS A 162 4.72 11.10 1.50
CA HIS A 162 4.93 12.17 0.52
C HIS A 162 5.56 13.42 1.17
N ARG A 163 5.10 13.81 2.35
CA ARG A 163 5.62 14.99 3.03
C ARG A 163 7.02 14.75 3.59
N VAL A 164 7.22 13.68 4.37
CA VAL A 164 8.51 13.39 5.01
C VAL A 164 9.61 13.22 3.96
N SER A 165 9.34 12.55 2.84
CA SER A 165 10.32 12.38 1.76
C SER A 165 10.76 13.70 1.14
N ARG A 166 9.89 14.71 1.11
CA ARG A 166 10.24 16.06 0.58
C ARG A 166 10.95 16.93 1.61
N GLU A 167 10.64 16.75 2.89
CA GLU A 167 11.30 17.49 3.97
C GLU A 167 12.71 16.94 4.27
N ALA A 168 13.00 15.69 3.87
CA ALA A 168 14.27 15.00 4.10
C ALA A 168 15.36 15.33 3.06
N VAL A 169 15.07 16.15 2.03
CA VAL A 169 16.00 16.51 0.94
C VAL A 169 16.82 17.79 1.23
#